data_5abdf5b147a2acf8702a85b5dcbf769f
#
_entry.id   5abdf5b147a2acf8702a85b5dcbf769f
#
_cell.length_a   1.000
_cell.length_b   1.000
_cell.length_c   1.000
_cell.angle_alpha   90.00
_cell.angle_beta   90.00
_cell.angle_gamma   90.00
#
_symmetry.space_group_name_H-M   'P 1'
#
loop_
_entity.id
_entity.type
_entity.pdbx_description
1 polymer ?
#
loop_
_entity_poly.entity_id
_entity_poly.type
_entity_poly.pdbx_seq_one_letter_code
_entity_poly.pdbx_strand_id
1 'polypeptide(L)'
;MVKWIHIADVHLGASPDAGDAYSKVRPQELWDTFAEVIDICEREQTDLLLIAGDLFHRQPLKKELKEVDYYFSRLSRTKVVLIAGNHDFLKQDSYYRSFQWSSNVYPLFDKEPECVIFEDLDVAVTGFSYESREILTPFDGGIRAEGDAKYEILLVHGGDEKHLPIQKSLLEKSGFDYIAMGPGTCSICGCIGTDR
;
A
#
# COMPACT_ATOMS: atom_id res chain seq x y z
N MET A 1 -6.11 -9.27 -19.38
CA MET A 1 -5.81 -7.87 -18.95
C MET A 1 -5.94 -7.84 -17.45
N VAL A 2 -4.91 -7.44 -16.72
CA VAL A 2 -4.91 -7.32 -15.26
C VAL A 2 -5.38 -5.91 -14.88
N LYS A 3 -6.29 -5.82 -13.90
CA LYS A 3 -6.78 -4.55 -13.37
C LYS A 3 -6.29 -4.38 -11.94
N TRP A 4 -5.71 -3.23 -11.61
CA TRP A 4 -5.37 -2.91 -10.23
C TRP A 4 -5.79 -1.50 -9.84
N ILE A 5 -6.02 -1.33 -8.55
CA ILE A 5 -6.19 -0.05 -7.90
C ILE A 5 -4.99 0.16 -6.98
N HIS A 6 -4.42 1.34 -6.99
CA HIS A 6 -3.35 1.75 -6.10
C HIS A 6 -3.84 2.88 -5.20
N ILE A 7 -3.67 2.72 -3.91
CA ILE A 7 -3.93 3.75 -2.90
C ILE A 7 -2.71 3.91 -1.97
N ALA A 8 -2.55 5.09 -1.41
CA ALA A 8 -1.54 5.41 -0.39
C ALA A 8 -2.07 6.49 0.53
N ASP A 9 -1.43 6.69 1.69
CA ASP A 9 -1.73 7.80 2.59
C ASP A 9 -3.21 7.92 2.97
N VAL A 10 -3.85 6.79 3.22
CA VAL A 10 -5.27 6.73 3.62
C VAL A 10 -5.48 7.35 4.98
N HIS A 11 -4.51 7.17 5.88
CA HIS A 11 -4.48 7.75 7.23
C HIS A 11 -5.74 7.50 8.04
N LEU A 12 -6.24 6.27 8.03
CA LEU A 12 -7.39 5.88 8.86
C LEU A 12 -7.18 6.30 10.33
N GLY A 13 -8.18 6.96 10.90
CA GLY A 13 -8.12 7.46 12.26
C GLY A 13 -7.42 8.82 12.41
N ALA A 14 -7.04 9.49 11.32
CA ALA A 14 -6.56 10.86 11.39
C ALA A 14 -7.66 11.81 11.86
N SER A 15 -7.30 12.69 12.79
CA SER A 15 -8.18 13.75 13.28
C SER A 15 -7.41 15.08 13.18
N PRO A 16 -7.51 15.80 12.05
CA PRO A 16 -6.76 17.03 11.85
C PRO A 16 -7.20 18.12 12.82
N ASP A 17 -6.25 18.89 13.30
CA ASP A 17 -6.49 20.07 14.15
C ASP A 17 -6.90 21.29 13.29
N ALA A 18 -8.09 21.21 12.71
CA ALA A 18 -8.62 22.22 11.78
C ALA A 18 -9.97 22.82 12.24
N GLY A 19 -10.19 22.85 13.55
CA GLY A 19 -11.42 23.32 14.20
C GLY A 19 -12.40 22.18 14.50
N ASP A 20 -13.16 22.34 15.56
CA ASP A 20 -13.99 21.30 16.20
C ASP A 20 -14.94 20.57 15.27
N ALA A 21 -15.56 21.29 14.33
CA ALA A 21 -16.54 20.69 13.43
C ALA A 21 -15.85 19.69 12.45
N TYR A 22 -14.75 20.08 11.83
CA TYR A 22 -14.04 19.28 10.86
C TYR A 22 -13.30 18.09 11.53
N SER A 23 -12.64 18.33 12.66
CA SER A 23 -11.93 17.30 13.41
C SER A 23 -12.82 16.14 13.87
N LYS A 24 -14.13 16.42 14.10
CA LYS A 24 -15.09 15.38 14.49
C LYS A 24 -15.60 14.54 13.32
N VAL A 25 -15.67 15.11 12.13
CA VAL A 25 -16.25 14.46 10.94
C VAL A 25 -15.20 13.72 10.14
N ARG A 26 -13.99 14.29 10.01
CA ARG A 26 -12.92 13.77 9.17
C ARG A 26 -12.55 12.30 9.41
N PRO A 27 -12.44 11.79 10.65
CA PRO A 27 -12.15 10.37 10.86
C PRO A 27 -13.18 9.44 10.20
N GLN A 28 -14.46 9.79 10.24
CA GLN A 28 -15.50 9.00 9.60
C GLN A 28 -15.43 9.09 8.07
N GLU A 29 -15.20 10.28 7.53
CA GLU A 29 -15.04 10.46 6.06
C GLU A 29 -13.91 9.61 5.49
N LEU A 30 -12.79 9.43 6.23
CA LEU A 30 -11.69 8.57 5.80
C LEU A 30 -12.13 7.10 5.72
N TRP A 31 -12.88 6.62 6.71
CA TRP A 31 -13.44 5.27 6.71
C TRP A 31 -14.46 5.09 5.59
N ASP A 32 -15.32 6.07 5.36
CA ASP A 32 -16.33 6.03 4.29
C ASP A 32 -15.65 5.98 2.90
N THR A 33 -14.60 6.80 2.70
CA THR A 33 -13.80 6.79 1.47
C THR A 33 -13.08 5.46 1.27
N PHE A 34 -12.52 4.89 2.34
CA PHE A 34 -11.88 3.57 2.28
C PHE A 34 -12.90 2.47 1.91
N ALA A 35 -14.08 2.50 2.53
CA ALA A 35 -15.16 1.57 2.21
C ALA A 35 -15.60 1.69 0.73
N GLU A 36 -15.67 2.92 0.20
CA GLU A 36 -15.99 3.15 -1.21
C GLU A 36 -14.92 2.56 -2.15
N VAL A 37 -13.64 2.66 -1.80
CA VAL A 37 -12.56 2.00 -2.58
C VAL A 37 -12.78 0.49 -2.64
N ILE A 38 -13.14 -0.15 -1.52
CA ILE A 38 -13.45 -1.58 -1.49
C ILE A 38 -14.65 -1.92 -2.38
N ASP A 39 -15.70 -1.11 -2.30
CA ASP A 39 -16.90 -1.30 -3.14
C ASP A 39 -16.59 -1.08 -4.63
N ILE A 40 -15.67 -0.17 -4.97
CA ILE A 40 -15.15 0.01 -6.34
C ILE A 40 -14.39 -1.24 -6.79
N CYS A 41 -13.46 -1.75 -5.96
CA CYS A 41 -12.71 -2.97 -6.28
C CYS A 41 -13.65 -4.13 -6.63
N GLU A 42 -14.68 -4.35 -5.83
CA GLU A 42 -15.66 -5.42 -6.04
C GLU A 42 -16.52 -5.17 -7.30
N ARG A 43 -17.03 -3.96 -7.47
CA ARG A 43 -17.87 -3.59 -8.64
C ARG A 43 -17.12 -3.71 -9.96
N GLU A 44 -15.86 -3.23 -9.99
CA GLU A 44 -15.02 -3.24 -11.18
C GLU A 44 -14.32 -4.58 -11.40
N GLN A 45 -14.49 -5.55 -10.50
CA GLN A 45 -13.82 -6.85 -10.52
C GLN A 45 -12.30 -6.70 -10.66
N THR A 46 -11.75 -5.87 -9.78
CA THR A 46 -10.32 -5.57 -9.74
C THR A 46 -9.52 -6.82 -9.33
N ASP A 47 -8.38 -7.06 -9.95
CA ASP A 47 -7.53 -8.21 -9.66
C ASP A 47 -6.63 -7.94 -8.44
N LEU A 48 -6.09 -6.70 -8.33
CA LEU A 48 -5.20 -6.29 -7.24
C LEU A 48 -5.62 -4.95 -6.62
N LEU A 49 -5.51 -4.86 -5.29
CA LEU A 49 -5.51 -3.62 -4.54
C LEU A 49 -4.12 -3.46 -3.91
N LEU A 50 -3.39 -2.43 -4.33
CA LEU A 50 -2.06 -2.10 -3.87
C LEU A 50 -2.13 -0.94 -2.87
N ILE A 51 -1.61 -1.14 -1.66
CA ILE A 51 -1.62 -0.13 -0.58
C ILE A 51 -0.18 0.25 -0.25
N ALA A 52 0.24 1.40 -0.75
CA ALA A 52 1.62 1.88 -0.69
C ALA A 52 1.93 2.66 0.61
N GLY A 53 1.63 2.07 1.76
CA GLY A 53 1.93 2.60 3.08
C GLY A 53 0.93 3.61 3.62
N ASP A 54 1.09 3.93 4.90
CA ASP A 54 0.27 4.88 5.66
C ASP A 54 -1.24 4.62 5.58
N LEU A 55 -1.60 3.33 5.68
CA LEU A 55 -3.00 2.95 5.79
C LEU A 55 -3.63 3.54 7.06
N PHE A 56 -2.87 3.59 8.15
CA PHE A 56 -3.28 4.22 9.40
C PHE A 56 -2.44 5.45 9.73
N HIS A 57 -3.08 6.46 10.31
CA HIS A 57 -2.39 7.70 10.73
C HIS A 57 -1.44 7.50 11.92
N ARG A 58 -1.55 6.40 12.63
CA ARG A 58 -0.75 6.00 13.79
C ARG A 58 -0.68 4.48 13.86
N GLN A 59 0.06 3.98 14.84
CA GLN A 59 0.08 2.53 15.10
C GLN A 59 -1.34 1.98 15.26
N PRO A 60 -1.76 1.02 14.43
CA PRO A 60 -3.12 0.51 14.46
C PRO A 60 -3.39 -0.31 15.72
N LEU A 61 -4.62 -0.23 16.21
CA LEU A 61 -5.12 -1.11 17.24
C LEU A 61 -5.66 -2.41 16.61
N LYS A 62 -5.67 -3.51 17.37
CA LYS A 62 -6.24 -4.79 16.91
C LYS A 62 -7.67 -4.67 16.38
N LYS A 63 -8.50 -3.81 16.97
CA LYS A 63 -9.88 -3.57 16.51
C LYS A 63 -9.91 -2.94 15.12
N GLU A 64 -9.00 -2.01 14.84
CA GLU A 64 -8.89 -1.33 13.55
C GLU A 64 -8.39 -2.28 12.46
N LEU A 65 -7.41 -3.14 12.80
CA LEU A 65 -6.97 -4.21 11.90
C LEU A 65 -8.10 -5.19 11.57
N LYS A 66 -8.90 -5.59 12.56
CA LYS A 66 -10.07 -6.45 12.31
C LYS A 66 -11.12 -5.79 11.42
N GLU A 67 -11.31 -4.49 11.59
CA GLU A 67 -12.26 -3.72 10.77
C GLU A 67 -11.78 -3.63 9.32
N VAL A 68 -10.51 -3.30 9.10
CA VAL A 68 -9.90 -3.29 7.77
C VAL A 68 -9.92 -4.68 7.13
N ASP A 69 -9.54 -5.72 7.88
CA ASP A 69 -9.56 -7.11 7.38
C ASP A 69 -10.98 -7.57 7.02
N TYR A 70 -12.00 -7.13 7.76
CA TYR A 70 -13.39 -7.38 7.40
C TYR A 70 -13.73 -6.75 6.04
N TYR A 71 -13.29 -5.53 5.75
CA TYR A 71 -13.45 -4.94 4.42
C TYR A 71 -12.73 -5.73 3.34
N PHE A 72 -11.48 -6.14 3.57
CA PHE A 72 -10.73 -6.95 2.62
C PHE A 72 -11.38 -8.32 2.38
N SER A 73 -11.91 -8.96 3.41
CA SER A 73 -12.58 -10.27 3.30
C SER A 73 -13.86 -10.25 2.45
N ARG A 74 -14.44 -9.06 2.19
CA ARG A 74 -15.61 -8.89 1.31
C ARG A 74 -15.24 -8.96 -0.18
N LEU A 75 -13.96 -8.79 -0.50
CA LEU A 75 -13.48 -8.83 -1.87
C LEU A 75 -13.47 -10.29 -2.38
N SER A 76 -14.33 -10.58 -3.34
CA SER A 76 -14.53 -11.94 -3.85
C SER A 76 -13.38 -12.43 -4.75
N ARG A 77 -12.67 -11.50 -5.38
CA ARG A 77 -11.62 -11.77 -6.36
C ARG A 77 -10.31 -11.03 -6.08
N THR A 78 -10.41 -9.80 -5.58
CA THR A 78 -9.26 -8.90 -5.43
C THR A 78 -8.27 -9.41 -4.39
N LYS A 79 -7.01 -9.55 -4.80
CA LYS A 79 -5.88 -9.79 -3.90
C LYS A 79 -5.36 -8.44 -3.39
N VAL A 80 -5.14 -8.32 -2.11
CA VAL A 80 -4.66 -7.08 -1.47
C VAL A 80 -3.20 -7.22 -1.12
N VAL A 81 -2.34 -6.34 -1.65
CA VAL A 81 -0.93 -6.27 -1.27
C VAL A 81 -0.70 -4.95 -0.55
N LEU A 82 -0.09 -5.01 0.63
CA LEU A 82 0.13 -3.80 1.43
C LEU A 82 1.51 -3.78 2.08
N ILE A 83 2.03 -2.57 2.26
CA ILE A 83 3.22 -2.25 3.05
C ILE A 83 2.86 -1.25 4.14
N ALA A 84 3.67 -1.20 5.20
CA ALA A 84 3.60 -0.15 6.21
C ALA A 84 4.43 1.06 5.78
N GLY A 85 3.90 2.27 6.01
CA GLY A 85 4.59 3.53 5.77
C GLY A 85 5.25 4.11 7.03
N ASN A 86 5.45 5.42 7.05
CA ASN A 86 6.14 6.10 8.16
C ASN A 86 5.22 6.43 9.36
N HIS A 87 3.90 6.43 9.19
CA HIS A 87 2.94 6.62 10.28
C HIS A 87 2.60 5.32 11.00
N ASP A 88 2.45 4.24 10.26
CA ASP A 88 2.05 2.93 10.76
C ASP A 88 3.19 1.88 10.71
N PHE A 89 4.45 2.35 10.75
CA PHE A 89 5.66 1.53 10.64
C PHE A 89 5.69 0.31 11.60
N LEU A 90 6.47 -0.69 11.23
CA LEU A 90 6.56 -1.98 11.92
C LEU A 90 7.45 -1.93 13.16
N LYS A 91 7.05 -1.19 14.19
CA LYS A 91 7.78 -1.24 15.46
C LYS A 91 7.72 -2.65 16.09
N GLN A 92 8.60 -2.93 17.05
CA GLN A 92 8.77 -4.25 17.61
C GLN A 92 7.47 -4.86 18.20
N ASP A 93 6.61 -4.04 18.79
CA ASP A 93 5.34 -4.42 19.40
C ASP A 93 4.12 -4.08 18.52
N SER A 94 4.33 -3.80 17.22
CA SER A 94 3.23 -3.51 16.30
C SER A 94 2.31 -4.72 16.15
N TYR A 95 1.01 -4.47 16.22
CA TYR A 95 0.00 -5.50 15.96
C TYR A 95 0.03 -6.03 14.53
N TYR A 96 0.55 -5.28 13.57
CA TYR A 96 0.78 -5.77 12.20
C TYR A 96 1.57 -7.09 12.18
N ARG A 97 2.59 -7.23 13.02
CA ARG A 97 3.47 -8.41 13.06
C ARG A 97 2.77 -9.69 13.53
N SER A 98 1.70 -9.57 14.31
CA SER A 98 0.99 -10.71 14.91
C SER A 98 -0.43 -10.89 14.40
N PHE A 99 -0.90 -10.00 13.55
CA PHE A 99 -2.26 -10.06 13.03
C PHE A 99 -2.36 -11.13 11.92
N GLN A 100 -3.39 -11.94 12.01
CA GLN A 100 -3.68 -12.94 10.98
C GLN A 100 -4.70 -12.35 10.02
N TRP A 101 -4.23 -12.07 8.82
CA TRP A 101 -5.03 -11.51 7.75
C TRP A 101 -5.88 -12.58 7.03
N SER A 102 -6.93 -12.14 6.38
CA SER A 102 -7.72 -12.95 5.46
C SER A 102 -6.86 -13.49 4.31
N SER A 103 -7.26 -14.62 3.73
CA SER A 103 -6.44 -15.38 2.75
C SER A 103 -6.15 -14.64 1.45
N ASN A 104 -6.88 -13.57 1.16
CA ASN A 104 -6.66 -12.71 -0.01
C ASN A 104 -5.76 -11.49 0.29
N VAL A 105 -5.17 -11.41 1.49
CA VAL A 105 -4.32 -10.30 1.92
C VAL A 105 -2.87 -10.78 2.02
N TYR A 106 -1.97 -10.08 1.36
CA TYR A 106 -0.55 -10.40 1.22
C TYR A 106 0.30 -9.22 1.75
N PRO A 107 0.55 -9.14 3.05
CA PRO A 107 1.39 -8.08 3.60
C PRO A 107 2.87 -8.34 3.29
N LEU A 108 3.57 -7.32 2.80
CA LEU A 108 5.02 -7.31 2.64
C LEU A 108 5.62 -6.57 3.82
N PHE A 109 5.68 -7.24 4.96
CA PHE A 109 5.97 -6.65 6.26
C PHE A 109 7.39 -6.94 6.75
N ASP A 110 8.37 -6.84 5.85
CA ASP A 110 9.80 -6.81 6.18
C ASP A 110 10.41 -5.47 5.77
N LYS A 111 11.55 -5.13 6.37
CA LYS A 111 12.38 -3.97 5.96
C LYS A 111 13.20 -4.28 4.70
N GLU A 112 13.48 -5.54 4.47
CA GLU A 112 14.12 -6.01 3.25
C GLU A 112 13.04 -6.27 2.19
N PRO A 113 13.36 -6.12 0.91
CA PRO A 113 12.40 -6.37 -0.15
C PRO A 113 11.87 -7.81 -0.14
N GLU A 114 10.56 -7.93 -0.11
CA GLU A 114 9.83 -9.19 -0.28
C GLU A 114 9.10 -9.17 -1.62
N CYS A 115 8.96 -10.32 -2.26
CA CYS A 115 8.21 -10.48 -3.50
C CYS A 115 7.08 -11.50 -3.33
N VAL A 116 5.89 -11.16 -3.82
CA VAL A 116 4.77 -12.09 -3.96
C VAL A 116 4.43 -12.24 -5.44
N ILE A 117 4.33 -13.48 -5.92
CA ILE A 117 4.02 -13.82 -7.30
C ILE A 117 2.61 -14.38 -7.37
N PHE A 118 1.79 -13.81 -8.23
CA PHE A 118 0.43 -14.26 -8.56
C PHE A 118 0.46 -14.93 -9.94
N GLU A 119 0.72 -16.23 -9.95
CA GLU A 119 0.84 -17.01 -11.19
C GLU A 119 -0.41 -16.93 -12.08
N ASP A 120 -1.59 -16.90 -11.47
CA ASP A 120 -2.88 -16.79 -12.16
C ASP A 120 -3.11 -15.44 -12.85
N LEU A 121 -2.37 -14.41 -12.45
CA LEU A 121 -2.41 -13.06 -13.00
C LEU A 121 -1.17 -12.73 -13.85
N ASP A 122 -0.12 -13.54 -13.75
CA ASP A 122 1.19 -13.26 -14.32
C ASP A 122 1.76 -11.90 -13.84
N VAL A 123 1.67 -11.70 -12.50
CA VAL A 123 2.10 -10.47 -11.81
C VAL A 123 3.00 -10.81 -10.63
N ALA A 124 4.12 -10.11 -10.53
CA ALA A 124 4.96 -10.07 -9.34
C ALA A 124 4.88 -8.70 -8.67
N VAL A 125 4.71 -8.68 -7.35
CA VAL A 125 4.70 -7.44 -6.56
C VAL A 125 5.83 -7.50 -5.55
N THR A 126 6.81 -6.62 -5.71
CA THR A 126 7.95 -6.47 -4.79
C THR A 126 7.74 -5.23 -3.93
N GLY A 127 7.99 -5.33 -2.65
CA GLY A 127 7.85 -4.19 -1.74
C GLY A 127 8.55 -4.43 -0.41
N PHE A 128 8.60 -3.40 0.42
CA PHE A 128 9.15 -3.45 1.77
C PHE A 128 8.47 -2.42 2.68
N SER A 129 8.56 -2.63 3.97
CA SER A 129 7.88 -1.81 4.96
C SER A 129 8.86 -1.02 5.84
N TYR A 130 8.38 0.09 6.37
CA TYR A 130 9.12 0.89 7.35
C TYR A 130 9.17 0.18 8.71
N GLU A 131 10.35 0.18 9.36
CA GLU A 131 10.53 -0.22 10.75
C GLU A 131 10.78 0.98 11.69
N SER A 132 10.91 2.17 11.12
CA SER A 132 11.09 3.43 11.83
C SER A 132 10.30 4.53 11.15
N ARG A 133 10.06 5.63 11.87
CA ARG A 133 9.31 6.76 11.34
C ARG A 133 10.04 7.48 10.20
N GLU A 134 11.36 7.42 10.17
CA GLU A 134 12.18 8.08 9.18
C GLU A 134 13.18 7.10 8.56
N ILE A 135 13.37 7.18 7.26
CA ILE A 135 14.42 6.50 6.51
C ILE A 135 15.23 7.59 5.80
N LEU A 136 16.37 7.95 6.36
CA LEU A 136 17.24 9.01 5.84
C LEU A 136 18.22 8.50 4.77
N THR A 137 18.42 7.18 4.72
CA THR A 137 19.28 6.55 3.72
C THR A 137 18.60 6.62 2.36
N PRO A 138 19.21 7.27 1.36
CA PRO A 138 18.63 7.31 0.03
C PRO A 138 18.46 5.90 -0.57
N PHE A 139 17.41 5.74 -1.36
CA PHE A 139 17.24 4.56 -2.19
C PHE A 139 18.39 4.46 -3.19
N ASP A 140 19.16 3.39 -3.12
CA ASP A 140 20.38 3.19 -3.91
C ASP A 140 20.13 2.55 -5.30
N GLY A 141 18.88 2.18 -5.59
CA GLY A 141 18.51 1.49 -6.82
C GLY A 141 18.87 0.00 -6.83
N GLY A 142 19.15 -0.59 -5.66
CA GLY A 142 19.49 -2.00 -5.52
C GLY A 142 18.30 -2.94 -5.80
N ILE A 143 17.07 -2.45 -5.64
CA ILE A 143 15.86 -3.24 -5.92
C ILE A 143 15.57 -3.21 -7.41
N ARG A 144 15.47 -4.39 -8.02
CA ARG A 144 15.22 -4.56 -9.45
C ARG A 144 14.15 -5.61 -9.68
N ALA A 145 13.43 -5.48 -10.78
CA ALA A 145 12.55 -6.51 -11.28
C ALA A 145 13.38 -7.75 -11.65
N GLU A 146 12.94 -8.92 -11.24
CA GLU A 146 13.65 -10.20 -11.48
C GLU A 146 13.22 -10.84 -12.80
N GLY A 147 12.09 -10.42 -13.38
CA GLY A 147 11.55 -10.96 -14.62
C GLY A 147 10.78 -12.26 -14.43
N ASP A 148 10.28 -12.50 -13.23
CA ASP A 148 9.56 -13.72 -12.86
C ASP A 148 8.09 -13.72 -13.32
N ALA A 149 7.58 -12.57 -13.76
CA ALA A 149 6.21 -12.41 -14.23
C ALA A 149 6.15 -11.42 -15.41
N LYS A 150 5.04 -11.46 -16.15
CA LYS A 150 4.78 -10.52 -17.25
C LYS A 150 4.69 -9.07 -16.78
N TYR A 151 4.15 -8.83 -15.58
CA TYR A 151 4.06 -7.52 -14.96
C TYR A 151 4.79 -7.52 -13.63
N GLU A 152 5.78 -6.67 -13.53
CA GLU A 152 6.61 -6.47 -12.35
C GLU A 152 6.23 -5.14 -11.70
N ILE A 153 5.75 -5.19 -10.47
CA ILE A 153 5.26 -4.01 -9.72
C ILE A 153 6.16 -3.77 -8.51
N LEU A 154 6.63 -2.54 -8.34
CA LEU A 154 7.29 -2.10 -7.11
C LEU A 154 6.27 -1.36 -6.23
N LEU A 155 6.11 -1.80 -4.99
CA LEU A 155 5.29 -1.17 -3.97
C LEU A 155 6.21 -0.53 -2.92
N VAL A 156 6.22 0.81 -2.85
CA VAL A 156 7.15 1.56 -2.02
C VAL A 156 6.49 2.80 -1.40
N HIS A 157 6.87 3.12 -0.17
CA HIS A 157 6.47 4.35 0.50
C HIS A 157 7.68 5.26 0.64
N GLY A 158 7.56 6.57 0.30
CA GLY A 158 8.67 7.50 0.42
C GLY A 158 8.80 8.48 -0.74
N GLY A 159 9.95 9.14 -0.84
CA GLY A 159 10.27 10.08 -1.93
C GLY A 159 10.66 11.48 -1.48
N ASP A 160 10.54 11.82 -0.19
CA ASP A 160 11.05 13.07 0.37
C ASP A 160 12.38 12.86 1.15
N GLU A 161 12.97 13.95 1.62
CA GLU A 161 14.29 13.93 2.28
C GLU A 161 14.34 13.11 3.59
N LYS A 162 13.21 12.87 4.25
CA LYS A 162 13.10 12.15 5.52
C LYS A 162 12.49 10.75 5.38
N HIS A 163 11.79 10.54 4.31
CA HIS A 163 11.04 9.32 4.07
C HIS A 163 11.54 8.68 2.78
N LEU A 164 12.64 7.92 2.90
CA LEU A 164 13.30 7.21 1.81
C LEU A 164 13.55 8.12 0.59
N PRO A 165 14.59 8.97 0.61
CA PRO A 165 14.89 9.84 -0.53
C PRO A 165 15.10 9.02 -1.81
N ILE A 166 14.27 9.24 -2.83
CA ILE A 166 14.30 8.46 -4.07
C ILE A 166 14.63 9.37 -5.25
N GLN A 167 15.64 8.97 -6.02
CA GLN A 167 15.94 9.61 -7.30
C GLN A 167 15.13 8.91 -8.40
N LYS A 168 14.30 9.65 -9.13
CA LYS A 168 13.44 9.14 -10.20
C LYS A 168 14.23 8.32 -11.25
N SER A 169 15.45 8.75 -11.59
CA SER A 169 16.31 8.06 -12.54
C SER A 169 16.76 6.66 -12.09
N LEU A 170 16.73 6.35 -10.79
CA LEU A 170 17.01 5.02 -10.28
C LEU A 170 15.79 4.11 -10.44
N LEU A 171 14.59 4.64 -10.19
CA LEU A 171 13.35 3.90 -10.43
C LEU A 171 13.15 3.56 -11.91
N GLU A 172 13.43 4.51 -12.81
CA GLU A 172 13.36 4.27 -14.27
C GLU A 172 14.28 3.15 -14.76
N LYS A 173 15.36 2.85 -14.04
CA LYS A 173 16.34 1.79 -14.35
C LYS A 173 16.09 0.50 -13.59
N SER A 174 15.10 0.44 -12.72
CA SER A 174 14.84 -0.72 -11.87
C SER A 174 14.21 -1.89 -12.60
N GLY A 175 13.61 -1.64 -13.77
CA GLY A 175 12.99 -2.67 -14.62
C GLY A 175 11.54 -2.98 -14.29
N PHE A 176 10.96 -2.36 -13.26
CA PHE A 176 9.54 -2.53 -12.96
C PHE A 176 8.64 -1.85 -14.00
N ASP A 177 7.55 -2.52 -14.36
CA ASP A 177 6.53 -1.99 -15.28
C ASP A 177 5.67 -0.92 -14.62
N TYR A 178 5.44 -1.06 -13.31
CA TYR A 178 4.66 -0.12 -12.53
C TYR A 178 5.29 0.11 -11.15
N ILE A 179 5.27 1.37 -10.71
CA ILE A 179 5.76 1.76 -9.38
C ILE A 179 4.61 2.38 -8.61
N ALA A 180 4.08 1.62 -7.65
CA ALA A 180 3.07 2.07 -6.72
C ALA A 180 3.75 2.76 -5.53
N MET A 181 3.74 4.09 -5.50
CA MET A 181 4.48 4.89 -4.52
C MET A 181 3.55 5.85 -3.75
N GLY A 182 3.70 5.93 -2.43
CA GLY A 182 3.26 7.01 -1.53
C GLY A 182 4.47 7.62 -0.82
N PRO A 183 4.43 8.86 -0.29
CA PRO A 183 3.53 9.95 -0.58
C PRO A 183 3.93 10.72 -1.84
N GLY A 184 3.03 10.87 -2.71
CA GLY A 184 3.18 11.75 -3.86
C GLY A 184 1.79 12.04 -4.39
N THR A 185 1.14 13.11 -3.90
CA THR A 185 -0.22 13.54 -4.27
C THR A 185 -1.23 12.38 -4.28
N CYS A 186 -2.12 12.37 -3.30
CA CYS A 186 -3.27 11.45 -3.23
C CYS A 186 -3.90 11.28 -4.62
N SER A 187 -3.52 10.23 -5.32
CA SER A 187 -4.02 9.92 -6.65
C SER A 187 -4.58 8.52 -6.57
N ILE A 188 -5.91 8.43 -6.59
CA ILE A 188 -6.56 7.19 -7.00
C ILE A 188 -6.19 7.02 -8.48
N CYS A 189 -5.10 6.35 -8.76
CA CYS A 189 -4.65 6.10 -10.11
C CYS A 189 -5.16 4.71 -10.52
N GLY A 190 -6.31 4.69 -11.21
CA GLY A 190 -6.75 3.51 -11.92
C GLY A 190 -5.91 3.37 -13.19
N CYS A 191 -4.94 2.46 -13.20
CA CYS A 191 -4.23 2.11 -14.44
C CYS A 191 -4.90 0.88 -15.06
N ILE A 192 -5.55 1.11 -16.21
CA ILE A 192 -5.96 0.04 -17.10
C ILE A 192 -4.71 -0.31 -17.93
N GLY A 193 -4.11 -1.47 -17.69
CA GLY A 193 -3.00 -1.94 -18.54
C GLY A 193 -3.51 -2.15 -19.96
N THR A 194 -3.00 -1.36 -20.89
CA THR A 194 -3.21 -1.60 -22.33
C THR A 194 -2.16 -2.60 -22.80
N ASP A 195 -2.59 -3.68 -23.45
CA ASP A 195 -1.70 -4.60 -24.15
C ASP A 195 -0.77 -3.83 -25.10
N ARG A 196 0.54 -4.07 -24.95
CA ARG A 196 1.53 -3.75 -25.98
C ARG A 196 1.79 -4.98 -26.82
#